data_2d611e4a91de3c58dc61264322cddb43
#
_entry.id   2d611e4a91de3c58dc61264322cddb43
#
_cell.length_a   1.000
_cell.length_b   1.000
_cell.length_c   1.000
_cell.angle_alpha   90.00
_cell.angle_beta   90.00
_cell.angle_gamma   90.00
#
_symmetry.space_group_name_H-M   'P 1'
#
loop_
_entity.id
_entity.type
_entity.pdbx_description
1 polymer ?
#
loop_
_entity_poly.entity_id
_entity_poly.type
_entity_poly.pdbx_seq_one_letter_code
_entity_poly.pdbx_strand_id
1 'polypeptide(L)'
;MSFAIFDLDQTLLPYDTQVLFCNFVLKQHPLRRAYLALFGPAAVLKAAHLLSTRALKRVFLSYLRGLSQPELEKLVSAFVEQEVLPALYPELLAEVERQRAAGRTLILNSASPSFYVGAIGSRLGFHHSIGTAVRLTDPMPLFPEIDGPNNKYEAKLIAMRHLMPTELSLPLPGAWAYSDSKADLPLLRFVENPVTIHPDPFLANIAEHEHWPILTPPRPHPTRFAFLKDCTLQALGLFRRP
;
A
#
# COMPACT_ATOMS: atom_id res chain seq x y z
N MET A 1 -21.74 -5.73 -13.26
CA MET A 1 -21.09 -4.89 -12.24
C MET A 1 -19.77 -4.40 -12.79
N SER A 2 -19.45 -3.12 -12.65
CA SER A 2 -18.20 -2.52 -13.08
C SER A 2 -17.36 -2.13 -11.86
N PHE A 3 -16.02 -2.26 -11.95
CA PHE A 3 -15.10 -2.07 -10.82
C PHE A 3 -14.13 -0.95 -11.10
N ALA A 4 -13.68 -0.27 -10.04
CA ALA A 4 -12.52 0.61 -10.07
C ALA A 4 -11.58 0.22 -8.93
N ILE A 5 -10.39 -0.23 -9.28
CA ILE A 5 -9.41 -0.82 -8.38
C ILE A 5 -8.25 0.16 -8.23
N PHE A 6 -7.94 0.52 -7.00
CA PHE A 6 -6.85 1.45 -6.70
C PHE A 6 -5.79 0.76 -5.85
N ASP A 7 -4.54 0.90 -6.26
CA ASP A 7 -3.43 0.70 -5.33
C ASP A 7 -3.33 1.89 -4.37
N LEU A 8 -2.57 1.74 -3.29
CA LEU A 8 -2.44 2.75 -2.25
C LEU A 8 -1.10 3.49 -2.34
N ASP A 9 -0.01 2.77 -2.08
CA ASP A 9 1.34 3.32 -1.91
C ASP A 9 1.87 3.84 -3.25
N GLN A 10 2.39 5.07 -3.31
CA GLN A 10 2.84 5.75 -4.53
C GLN A 10 1.75 5.96 -5.60
N THR A 11 0.52 5.52 -5.33
CA THR A 11 -0.65 5.64 -6.21
C THR A 11 -1.64 6.68 -5.71
N LEU A 12 -2.30 6.47 -4.55
CA LEU A 12 -3.19 7.47 -3.96
C LEU A 12 -2.44 8.55 -3.18
N LEU A 13 -1.23 8.27 -2.71
CA LEU A 13 -0.36 9.20 -1.99
C LEU A 13 1.12 8.94 -2.33
N PRO A 14 2.01 9.95 -2.18
CA PRO A 14 3.43 9.84 -2.60
C PRO A 14 4.34 9.06 -1.65
N TYR A 15 3.81 8.32 -0.70
CA TYR A 15 4.58 7.62 0.33
C TYR A 15 4.32 6.11 0.31
N ASP A 16 5.24 5.34 0.91
CA ASP A 16 5.01 3.96 1.34
C ASP A 16 4.36 4.01 2.72
N THR A 17 3.10 3.61 2.80
CA THR A 17 2.32 3.70 4.05
C THR A 17 2.86 2.79 5.14
N GLN A 18 3.57 1.70 4.80
CA GLN A 18 4.15 0.82 5.79
C GLN A 18 5.29 1.49 6.55
N VAL A 19 6.18 2.22 5.85
CA VAL A 19 7.25 2.99 6.50
C VAL A 19 6.71 4.26 7.16
N LEU A 20 5.70 4.89 6.56
CA LEU A 20 5.05 6.08 7.14
C LEU A 20 4.35 5.74 8.46
N PHE A 21 3.65 4.59 8.54
CA PHE A 21 3.04 4.12 9.79
C PHE A 21 4.10 3.80 10.86
N CYS A 22 5.22 3.18 10.46
CA CYS A 22 6.35 2.97 11.36
C CYS A 22 6.85 4.31 11.92
N ASN A 23 7.10 5.30 11.08
CA ASN A 23 7.51 6.65 11.49
C ASN A 23 6.51 7.26 12.50
N PHE A 24 5.22 7.15 12.22
CA PHE A 24 4.16 7.66 13.07
C PHE A 24 4.19 7.04 14.47
N VAL A 25 4.28 5.70 14.54
CA VAL A 25 4.37 4.98 15.82
C VAL A 25 5.64 5.31 16.58
N LEU A 26 6.80 5.37 15.89
CA LEU A 26 8.08 5.66 16.52
C LEU A 26 8.19 7.10 17.05
N LYS A 27 7.48 8.05 16.46
CA LYS A 27 7.38 9.43 17.01
C LYS A 27 6.63 9.46 18.33
N GLN A 28 5.56 8.69 18.46
CA GLN A 28 4.77 8.61 19.70
C GLN A 28 5.44 7.74 20.77
N HIS A 29 6.17 6.71 20.34
CA HIS A 29 6.83 5.73 21.21
C HIS A 29 8.32 5.58 20.85
N PRO A 30 9.20 6.54 21.18
CA PRO A 30 10.59 6.55 20.72
C PRO A 30 11.42 5.31 21.11
N LEU A 31 11.12 4.68 22.24
CA LEU A 31 11.81 3.45 22.69
C LEU A 31 11.59 2.26 21.74
N ARG A 32 10.53 2.28 20.94
CA ARG A 32 10.27 1.25 19.95
C ARG A 32 11.29 1.25 18.80
N ARG A 33 12.16 2.27 18.69
CA ARG A 33 13.32 2.27 17.78
C ARG A 33 14.28 1.09 18.05
N ALA A 34 14.20 0.45 19.22
CA ALA A 34 14.92 -0.80 19.50
C ALA A 34 14.67 -1.90 18.45
N TYR A 35 13.56 -1.86 17.69
CA TYR A 35 13.29 -2.78 16.59
C TYR A 35 14.39 -2.76 15.52
N LEU A 36 15.10 -1.66 15.35
CA LEU A 36 16.20 -1.51 14.40
C LEU A 36 17.34 -2.49 14.64
N ALA A 37 17.54 -2.93 15.90
CA ALA A 37 18.51 -3.95 16.23
C ALA A 37 18.19 -5.31 15.57
N LEU A 38 16.93 -5.58 15.28
CA LEU A 38 16.45 -6.76 14.56
C LEU A 38 16.33 -6.49 13.06
N PHE A 39 15.78 -5.34 12.71
CA PHE A 39 15.50 -4.99 11.31
C PHE A 39 16.77 -4.76 10.50
N GLY A 40 17.79 -4.10 11.04
CA GLY A 40 19.05 -3.82 10.35
C GLY A 40 19.74 -5.11 9.84
N PRO A 41 20.05 -6.09 10.72
CA PRO A 41 20.58 -7.38 10.28
C PRO A 41 19.65 -8.12 9.30
N ALA A 42 18.33 -8.11 9.53
CA ALA A 42 17.38 -8.75 8.63
C ALA A 42 17.38 -8.13 7.22
N ALA A 43 17.53 -6.80 7.12
CA ALA A 43 17.64 -6.11 5.84
C ALA A 43 18.91 -6.52 5.08
N VAL A 44 20.04 -6.67 5.78
CA VAL A 44 21.30 -7.17 5.21
C VAL A 44 21.13 -8.61 4.71
N LEU A 45 20.54 -9.50 5.51
CA LEU A 45 20.25 -10.88 5.10
C LEU A 45 19.30 -10.92 3.90
N LYS A 46 18.33 -10.01 3.81
CA LYS A 46 17.45 -9.88 2.65
C LYS A 46 18.22 -9.44 1.41
N ALA A 47 19.11 -8.47 1.53
CA ALA A 47 19.96 -8.01 0.42
C ALA A 47 20.89 -9.14 -0.08
N ALA A 48 21.36 -10.01 0.82
CA ALA A 48 22.12 -11.22 0.52
C ALA A 48 21.26 -12.39 0.01
N HIS A 49 19.96 -12.20 -0.23
CA HIS A 49 18.99 -13.24 -0.64
C HIS A 49 18.81 -14.41 0.37
N LEU A 50 19.29 -14.25 1.61
CA LEU A 50 19.19 -15.25 2.68
C LEU A 50 17.88 -15.16 3.48
N LEU A 51 17.07 -14.12 3.27
CA LEU A 51 15.80 -13.92 3.97
C LEU A 51 14.66 -13.68 2.97
N SER A 52 13.51 -14.31 3.20
CA SER A 52 12.32 -14.08 2.37
C SER A 52 11.71 -12.69 2.62
N THR A 53 10.98 -12.15 1.65
CA THR A 53 10.25 -10.87 1.80
C THR A 53 9.22 -10.94 2.93
N ARG A 54 8.56 -12.10 3.11
CA ARG A 54 7.60 -12.33 4.21
C ARG A 54 8.30 -12.25 5.57
N ALA A 55 9.46 -12.89 5.71
CA ALA A 55 10.22 -12.86 6.96
C ALA A 55 10.72 -11.44 7.28
N LEU A 56 11.27 -10.72 6.28
CA LEU A 56 11.66 -9.32 6.46
C LEU A 56 10.49 -8.45 6.91
N LYS A 57 9.31 -8.61 6.31
CA LYS A 57 8.11 -7.86 6.68
C LYS A 57 7.69 -8.14 8.13
N ARG A 58 7.77 -9.40 8.59
CA ARG A 58 7.51 -9.77 9.99
C ARG A 58 8.50 -9.11 10.95
N VAL A 59 9.79 -9.12 10.60
CA VAL A 59 10.82 -8.43 11.39
C VAL A 59 10.61 -6.91 11.38
N PHE A 60 10.26 -6.33 10.23
CA PHE A 60 9.94 -4.90 10.15
C PHE A 60 8.80 -4.52 11.09
N LEU A 61 7.75 -5.32 11.17
CA LEU A 61 6.59 -5.06 12.04
C LEU A 61 6.86 -5.26 13.54
N SER A 62 8.07 -5.65 13.94
CA SER A 62 8.43 -5.88 15.36
C SER A 62 8.34 -4.61 16.24
N TYR A 63 8.31 -3.41 15.64
CA TYR A 63 8.03 -2.18 16.38
C TYR A 63 6.62 -2.15 17.00
N LEU A 64 5.70 -3.01 16.55
CA LEU A 64 4.35 -3.15 17.12
C LEU A 64 4.31 -4.04 18.37
N ARG A 65 5.41 -4.73 18.71
CA ARG A 65 5.46 -5.65 19.85
C ARG A 65 4.83 -5.05 21.11
N GLY A 66 3.98 -5.84 21.76
CA GLY A 66 3.38 -5.51 23.06
C GLY A 66 2.26 -4.46 22.99
N LEU A 67 1.89 -3.95 21.80
CA LEU A 67 0.67 -3.15 21.69
C LEU A 67 -0.55 -4.05 21.88
N SER A 68 -1.49 -3.60 22.70
CA SER A 68 -2.83 -4.19 22.74
C SER A 68 -3.62 -3.85 21.48
N GLN A 69 -4.66 -4.60 21.20
CA GLN A 69 -5.52 -4.33 20.05
C GLN A 69 -6.16 -2.93 20.11
N PRO A 70 -6.71 -2.44 21.24
CA PRO A 70 -7.24 -1.08 21.33
C PRO A 70 -6.19 0.03 21.10
N GLU A 71 -4.94 -0.19 21.56
CA GLU A 71 -3.85 0.77 21.30
C GLU A 71 -3.51 0.81 19.81
N LEU A 72 -3.43 -0.34 19.16
CA LEU A 72 -3.18 -0.41 17.71
C LEU A 72 -4.30 0.27 16.91
N GLU A 73 -5.56 0.02 17.24
CA GLU A 73 -6.72 0.66 16.59
C GLU A 73 -6.70 2.18 16.75
N LYS A 74 -6.36 2.68 17.94
CA LYS A 74 -6.18 4.12 18.19
C LYS A 74 -5.05 4.71 17.35
N LEU A 75 -3.91 4.02 17.29
CA LEU A 75 -2.78 4.45 16.45
C LEU A 75 -3.13 4.46 14.97
N VAL A 76 -3.84 3.46 14.49
CA VAL A 76 -4.32 3.38 13.10
C VAL A 76 -5.27 4.51 12.78
N SER A 77 -6.27 4.76 13.62
CA SER A 77 -7.22 5.86 13.42
C SER A 77 -6.50 7.21 13.36
N ALA A 78 -5.61 7.48 14.32
CA ALA A 78 -4.83 8.72 14.33
C ALA A 78 -3.88 8.84 13.12
N PHE A 79 -3.27 7.75 12.69
CA PHE A 79 -2.43 7.70 11.50
C PHE A 79 -3.20 8.05 10.22
N VAL A 80 -4.39 7.51 10.05
CA VAL A 80 -5.24 7.80 8.89
C VAL A 80 -5.55 9.30 8.84
N GLU A 81 -6.00 9.88 9.94
CA GLU A 81 -6.40 11.30 10.00
C GLU A 81 -5.20 12.27 9.87
N GLN A 82 -4.08 11.97 10.53
CA GLN A 82 -2.96 12.91 10.66
C GLN A 82 -1.90 12.77 9.56
N GLU A 83 -1.71 11.56 9.01
CA GLU A 83 -0.65 11.31 8.04
C GLU A 83 -1.17 10.92 6.67
N VAL A 84 -2.22 10.08 6.57
CA VAL A 84 -2.69 9.58 5.27
C VAL A 84 -3.54 10.62 4.55
N LEU A 85 -4.65 11.06 5.17
CA LEU A 85 -5.60 11.96 4.50
C LEU A 85 -4.95 13.26 3.99
N PRO A 86 -4.07 13.94 4.77
CA PRO A 86 -3.42 15.15 4.28
C PRO A 86 -2.34 14.90 3.21
N ALA A 87 -1.97 13.65 2.96
CA ALA A 87 -0.96 13.28 1.98
C ALA A 87 -1.52 12.76 0.65
N LEU A 88 -2.84 12.56 0.58
CA LEU A 88 -3.49 12.05 -0.64
C LEU A 88 -3.36 13.05 -1.80
N TYR A 89 -3.15 12.54 -2.99
CA TYR A 89 -3.18 13.35 -4.20
C TYR A 89 -4.61 13.83 -4.50
N PRO A 90 -4.86 15.15 -4.57
CA PRO A 90 -6.18 15.68 -4.90
C PRO A 90 -6.73 15.16 -6.23
N GLU A 91 -5.85 14.98 -7.22
CA GLU A 91 -6.21 14.48 -8.55
C GLU A 91 -6.71 13.02 -8.47
N LEU A 92 -6.07 12.19 -7.64
CA LEU A 92 -6.48 10.80 -7.46
C LEU A 92 -7.74 10.68 -6.60
N LEU A 93 -7.96 11.60 -5.64
CA LEU A 93 -9.25 11.69 -4.94
C LEU A 93 -10.38 12.06 -5.91
N ALA A 94 -10.15 13.00 -6.83
CA ALA A 94 -11.11 13.33 -7.88
C ALA A 94 -11.42 12.11 -8.77
N GLU A 95 -10.42 11.28 -9.09
CA GLU A 95 -10.62 10.02 -9.81
C GLU A 95 -11.47 9.03 -9.01
N VAL A 96 -11.22 8.86 -7.70
CA VAL A 96 -12.05 8.01 -6.83
C VAL A 96 -13.50 8.48 -6.86
N GLU A 97 -13.75 9.78 -6.72
CA GLU A 97 -15.11 10.35 -6.78
C GLU A 97 -15.75 10.18 -8.17
N ARG A 98 -14.99 10.36 -9.23
CA ARG A 98 -15.47 10.14 -10.61
C ARG A 98 -15.92 8.68 -10.80
N GLN A 99 -15.13 7.72 -10.30
CA GLN A 99 -15.47 6.31 -10.39
C GLN A 99 -16.70 5.96 -9.52
N ARG A 100 -16.81 6.59 -8.35
CA ARG A 100 -17.98 6.44 -7.47
C ARG A 100 -19.24 6.98 -8.13
N ALA A 101 -19.19 8.20 -8.69
CA ALA A 101 -20.30 8.83 -9.39
C ALA A 101 -20.75 8.03 -10.63
N ALA A 102 -19.85 7.29 -11.25
CA ALA A 102 -20.16 6.37 -12.34
C ALA A 102 -20.78 5.03 -11.86
N GLY A 103 -21.06 4.88 -10.56
CA GLY A 103 -21.72 3.70 -9.99
C GLY A 103 -20.81 2.44 -9.94
N ARG A 104 -19.47 2.61 -9.98
CA ARG A 104 -18.55 1.47 -9.92
C ARG A 104 -18.31 1.00 -8.51
N THR A 105 -18.10 -0.30 -8.34
CA THR A 105 -17.63 -0.86 -7.08
C THR A 105 -16.16 -0.49 -6.88
N LEU A 106 -15.87 0.31 -5.85
CA LEU A 106 -14.52 0.78 -5.53
C LEU A 106 -13.79 -0.26 -4.68
N ILE A 107 -12.59 -0.65 -5.10
CA ILE A 107 -11.73 -1.61 -4.40
C ILE A 107 -10.37 -0.95 -4.13
N LEU A 108 -9.98 -0.83 -2.88
CA LEU A 108 -8.61 -0.50 -2.47
C LEU A 108 -7.83 -1.80 -2.33
N ASN A 109 -6.78 -1.99 -3.14
CA ASN A 109 -6.04 -3.27 -3.19
C ASN A 109 -4.53 -3.02 -3.11
N SER A 110 -3.98 -3.13 -1.90
CA SER A 110 -2.59 -2.77 -1.58
C SER A 110 -1.78 -3.94 -1.03
N ALA A 111 -0.47 -3.90 -1.22
CA ALA A 111 0.48 -4.80 -0.56
C ALA A 111 0.70 -4.45 0.93
N SER A 112 0.22 -3.31 1.38
CA SER A 112 0.34 -2.84 2.76
C SER A 112 -0.51 -3.66 3.74
N PRO A 113 -0.19 -3.65 5.07
CA PRO A 113 -0.93 -4.39 6.09
C PRO A 113 -2.43 -4.10 6.13
N SER A 114 -3.24 -5.15 6.15
CA SER A 114 -4.70 -5.09 6.08
C SER A 114 -5.35 -4.26 7.18
N PHE A 115 -4.77 -4.23 8.37
CA PHE A 115 -5.36 -3.58 9.55
C PHE A 115 -5.47 -2.05 9.40
N TYR A 116 -4.59 -1.39 8.65
CA TYR A 116 -4.76 0.03 8.34
C TYR A 116 -5.28 0.28 6.91
N VAL A 117 -5.04 -0.63 5.96
CA VAL A 117 -5.65 -0.53 4.62
C VAL A 117 -7.17 -0.52 4.73
N GLY A 118 -7.73 -1.37 5.61
CA GLY A 118 -9.17 -1.39 5.90
C GLY A 118 -9.68 -0.05 6.44
N ALA A 119 -8.96 0.55 7.40
CA ALA A 119 -9.30 1.85 7.98
C ALA A 119 -9.23 2.99 6.94
N ILE A 120 -8.18 3.00 6.11
CA ILE A 120 -8.03 3.97 5.02
C ILE A 120 -9.20 3.84 4.03
N GLY A 121 -9.47 2.62 3.57
CA GLY A 121 -10.53 2.40 2.59
C GLY A 121 -11.92 2.75 3.13
N SER A 122 -12.21 2.42 4.38
CA SER A 122 -13.44 2.83 5.06
C SER A 122 -13.58 4.35 5.12
N ARG A 123 -12.49 5.05 5.47
CA ARG A 123 -12.49 6.52 5.57
C ARG A 123 -12.65 7.22 4.22
N LEU A 124 -12.17 6.59 3.14
CA LEU A 124 -12.30 7.08 1.76
C LEU A 124 -13.57 6.55 1.05
N GLY A 125 -14.41 5.76 1.72
CA GLY A 125 -15.64 5.23 1.17
C GLY A 125 -15.43 4.15 0.09
N PHE A 126 -14.36 3.36 0.17
CA PHE A 126 -14.20 2.17 -0.67
C PHE A 126 -15.17 1.07 -0.22
N HIS A 127 -15.75 0.36 -1.18
CA HIS A 127 -16.65 -0.77 -0.91
C HIS A 127 -15.89 -1.99 -0.35
N HIS A 128 -14.66 -2.20 -0.84
CA HIS A 128 -13.78 -3.28 -0.40
C HIS A 128 -12.36 -2.77 -0.23
N SER A 129 -11.68 -3.28 0.80
CA SER A 129 -10.28 -2.95 1.11
C SER A 129 -9.50 -4.24 1.33
N ILE A 130 -8.49 -4.46 0.52
CA ILE A 130 -7.68 -5.67 0.52
C ILE A 130 -6.22 -5.29 0.77
N GLY A 131 -5.66 -5.80 1.85
CA GLY A 131 -4.26 -5.64 2.21
C GLY A 131 -3.56 -6.97 2.46
N THR A 132 -2.27 -6.95 2.71
CA THR A 132 -1.58 -8.14 3.22
C THR A 132 -2.11 -8.48 4.61
N ALA A 133 -2.69 -9.65 4.77
CA ALA A 133 -3.29 -10.10 6.03
C ALA A 133 -2.21 -10.26 7.11
N VAL A 134 -2.29 -9.48 8.17
CA VAL A 134 -1.46 -9.58 9.37
C VAL A 134 -2.35 -10.08 10.50
N ARG A 135 -1.92 -11.18 11.15
CA ARG A 135 -2.65 -11.72 12.30
C ARG A 135 -2.48 -10.80 13.49
N LEU A 136 -3.58 -10.22 13.92
CA LEU A 136 -3.62 -9.39 15.12
C LEU A 136 -3.84 -10.28 16.34
N THR A 137 -2.98 -10.12 17.34
CA THR A 137 -3.10 -10.76 18.66
C THR A 137 -3.07 -9.70 19.75
N ASP A 138 -3.54 -10.02 20.92
CA ASP A 138 -3.53 -9.11 22.07
C ASP A 138 -2.73 -9.74 23.23
N PRO A 139 -1.53 -9.23 23.53
CA PRO A 139 -0.80 -8.17 22.83
C PRO A 139 -0.13 -8.63 21.52
N MET A 140 0.32 -7.67 20.69
CA MET A 140 1.06 -7.94 19.45
C MET A 140 2.39 -8.67 19.76
N PRO A 141 2.72 -9.75 19.00
CA PRO A 141 3.93 -10.53 19.22
C PRO A 141 5.17 -9.79 18.68
N LEU A 142 6.36 -10.30 19.02
CA LEU A 142 7.62 -9.74 18.49
C LEU A 142 7.70 -9.80 16.96
N PHE A 143 7.22 -10.89 16.36
CA PHE A 143 7.17 -11.07 14.92
C PHE A 143 5.74 -11.39 14.49
N PRO A 144 4.94 -10.38 14.18
CA PRO A 144 3.56 -10.60 13.73
C PRO A 144 3.48 -11.58 12.58
N GLU A 145 2.50 -12.47 12.60
CA GLU A 145 2.29 -13.41 11.51
C GLU A 145 1.57 -12.77 10.35
N ILE A 146 1.98 -13.18 9.15
CA ILE A 146 1.31 -12.80 7.90
C ILE A 146 0.54 -14.03 7.44
N ASP A 147 -0.78 -13.91 7.34
CA ASP A 147 -1.62 -14.99 6.87
C ASP A 147 -1.71 -14.95 5.33
N GLY A 148 -1.32 -16.05 4.70
CA GLY A 148 -1.28 -16.15 3.24
C GLY A 148 -0.10 -15.40 2.58
N PRO A 149 -0.18 -15.11 1.28
CA PRO A 149 0.85 -14.42 0.53
C PRO A 149 0.88 -12.91 0.84
N ASN A 150 2.04 -12.28 0.54
CA ASN A 150 2.07 -10.82 0.43
C ASN A 150 1.19 -10.41 -0.76
N ASN A 151 0.27 -9.47 -0.56
CA ASN A 151 -0.73 -9.06 -1.56
C ASN A 151 -0.10 -8.22 -2.70
N LYS A 152 0.70 -8.88 -3.53
CA LYS A 152 1.49 -8.29 -4.62
C LYS A 152 1.51 -9.22 -5.83
N TYR A 153 1.70 -8.70 -7.02
CA TYR A 153 1.65 -9.44 -8.27
C TYR A 153 0.27 -10.12 -8.46
N GLU A 154 0.26 -11.37 -8.89
CA GLU A 154 -0.96 -12.18 -9.08
C GLU A 154 -1.77 -12.35 -7.79
N ALA A 155 -1.14 -12.23 -6.61
CA ALA A 155 -1.84 -12.32 -5.35
C ALA A 155 -2.93 -11.23 -5.21
N LYS A 156 -2.75 -10.05 -5.80
CA LYS A 156 -3.80 -9.01 -5.85
C LYS A 156 -5.05 -9.48 -6.59
N LEU A 157 -4.88 -10.20 -7.71
CA LEU A 157 -6.01 -10.77 -8.47
C LEU A 157 -6.69 -11.89 -7.70
N ILE A 158 -5.89 -12.79 -7.12
CA ILE A 158 -6.41 -13.91 -6.31
C ILE A 158 -7.22 -13.40 -5.12
N ALA A 159 -6.70 -12.38 -4.40
CA ALA A 159 -7.34 -11.83 -3.23
C ALA A 159 -8.72 -11.19 -3.52
N MET A 160 -8.92 -10.62 -4.72
CA MET A 160 -10.19 -10.01 -5.11
C MET A 160 -11.10 -10.94 -5.94
N ARG A 161 -10.67 -12.18 -6.24
CA ARG A 161 -11.41 -13.10 -7.12
C ARG A 161 -12.84 -13.37 -6.65
N HIS A 162 -13.05 -13.44 -5.34
CA HIS A 162 -14.37 -13.67 -4.74
C HIS A 162 -15.36 -12.50 -4.92
N LEU A 163 -14.86 -11.30 -5.31
CA LEU A 163 -15.69 -10.13 -5.61
C LEU A 163 -16.11 -10.09 -7.09
N MET A 164 -15.51 -10.94 -7.93
CA MET A 164 -15.70 -10.92 -9.37
C MET A 164 -16.73 -11.94 -9.83
N PRO A 165 -17.37 -11.75 -10.98
CA PRO A 165 -18.23 -12.75 -11.60
C PRO A 165 -17.50 -14.10 -11.79
N THR A 166 -18.26 -15.18 -11.82
CA THR A 166 -17.70 -16.53 -12.04
C THR A 166 -17.09 -16.65 -13.44
N GLU A 167 -17.80 -16.14 -14.44
CA GLU A 167 -17.32 -16.07 -15.82
C GLU A 167 -16.76 -14.69 -16.09
N LEU A 168 -15.53 -14.64 -16.60
CA LEU A 168 -14.81 -13.40 -16.90
C LEU A 168 -14.38 -13.43 -18.38
N SER A 169 -14.75 -12.38 -19.11
CA SER A 169 -14.02 -12.02 -20.32
C SER A 169 -12.86 -11.08 -19.93
N LEU A 170 -11.71 -11.26 -20.52
CA LEU A 170 -10.52 -10.44 -20.25
C LEU A 170 -10.11 -9.67 -21.52
N PRO A 171 -9.71 -8.40 -21.41
CA PRO A 171 -9.75 -7.59 -20.18
C PRO A 171 -11.17 -7.39 -19.66
N LEU A 172 -11.34 -7.21 -18.31
CA LEU A 172 -12.64 -7.08 -17.66
C LEU A 172 -13.36 -5.80 -18.13
N PRO A 173 -14.51 -5.93 -18.83
CA PRO A 173 -15.18 -4.80 -19.48
C PRO A 173 -15.66 -3.74 -18.48
N GLY A 174 -15.44 -2.46 -18.81
CA GLY A 174 -15.85 -1.29 -18.01
C GLY A 174 -15.06 -1.12 -16.71
N ALA A 175 -14.14 -2.04 -16.39
CA ALA A 175 -13.32 -1.96 -15.17
C ALA A 175 -12.11 -1.03 -15.36
N TRP A 176 -11.70 -0.41 -14.25
CA TRP A 176 -10.57 0.50 -14.15
C TRP A 176 -9.57 0.01 -13.11
N ALA A 177 -8.26 0.23 -13.34
CA ALA A 177 -7.22 -0.01 -12.35
C ALA A 177 -6.20 1.13 -12.36
N TYR A 178 -5.77 1.54 -11.18
CA TYR A 178 -4.82 2.63 -10.94
C TYR A 178 -3.63 2.08 -10.14
N SER A 179 -2.41 2.18 -10.67
CA SER A 179 -1.19 1.76 -9.98
C SER A 179 0.06 2.46 -10.52
N ASP A 180 1.08 2.60 -9.64
CA ASP A 180 2.43 3.08 -9.98
C ASP A 180 3.39 1.93 -10.33
N SER A 181 3.04 0.69 -9.97
CA SER A 181 3.99 -0.41 -9.82
C SER A 181 3.96 -1.40 -10.99
N LYS A 182 5.13 -1.71 -11.55
CA LYS A 182 5.29 -2.85 -12.46
C LYS A 182 4.85 -4.20 -11.85
N ALA A 183 4.81 -4.31 -10.54
CA ALA A 183 4.31 -5.51 -9.88
C ALA A 183 2.79 -5.67 -10.07
N ASP A 184 2.08 -4.62 -10.40
CA ASP A 184 0.64 -4.62 -10.67
C ASP A 184 0.33 -4.77 -12.17
N LEU A 185 1.32 -5.06 -13.01
CA LEU A 185 1.09 -5.34 -14.43
C LEU A 185 0.01 -6.42 -14.68
N PRO A 186 -0.07 -7.52 -13.90
CA PRO A 186 -1.18 -8.46 -14.02
C PRO A 186 -2.54 -7.80 -13.76
N LEU A 187 -2.64 -6.90 -12.76
CA LEU A 187 -3.86 -6.16 -12.44
C LEU A 187 -4.21 -5.14 -13.54
N LEU A 188 -3.22 -4.39 -14.03
CA LEU A 188 -3.43 -3.40 -15.10
C LEU A 188 -3.91 -4.06 -16.40
N ARG A 189 -3.37 -5.23 -16.75
CA ARG A 189 -3.82 -6.01 -17.91
C ARG A 189 -5.13 -6.77 -17.70
N PHE A 190 -5.56 -6.88 -16.46
CA PHE A 190 -6.82 -7.54 -16.11
C PHE A 190 -8.04 -6.68 -16.46
N VAL A 191 -7.91 -5.36 -16.50
CA VAL A 191 -9.01 -4.40 -16.70
C VAL A 191 -8.97 -3.80 -18.11
N GLU A 192 -10.13 -3.33 -18.56
CA GLU A 192 -10.24 -2.63 -19.86
C GLU A 192 -9.58 -1.23 -19.82
N ASN A 193 -9.59 -0.56 -18.67
CA ASN A 193 -9.12 0.82 -18.54
C ASN A 193 -8.00 0.92 -17.48
N PRO A 194 -6.76 0.53 -17.79
CA PRO A 194 -5.62 0.73 -16.91
C PRO A 194 -5.15 2.18 -16.92
N VAL A 195 -4.74 2.69 -15.76
CA VAL A 195 -4.15 4.02 -15.58
C VAL A 195 -2.89 3.89 -14.73
N THR A 196 -1.78 4.44 -15.18
CA THR A 196 -0.52 4.39 -14.44
C THR A 196 -0.21 5.73 -13.77
N ILE A 197 0.36 5.65 -12.56
CA ILE A 197 0.70 6.81 -11.74
C ILE A 197 2.21 6.85 -11.55
N HIS A 198 2.90 7.90 -12.04
CA HIS A 198 4.35 7.99 -11.91
C HIS A 198 5.10 6.68 -12.24
N PRO A 199 4.81 5.98 -13.34
CA PRO A 199 5.38 4.67 -13.62
C PRO A 199 6.90 4.72 -13.68
N ASP A 200 7.56 3.62 -13.29
CA ASP A 200 8.98 3.46 -13.56
C ASP A 200 9.23 3.33 -15.10
N PRO A 201 10.47 3.47 -15.58
CA PRO A 201 10.75 3.43 -17.03
C PRO A 201 10.24 2.15 -17.73
N PHE A 202 10.19 1.02 -17.03
CA PHE A 202 9.69 -0.22 -17.59
C PHE A 202 8.17 -0.17 -17.78
N LEU A 203 7.44 0.27 -16.74
CA LEU A 203 5.98 0.39 -16.81
C LEU A 203 5.55 1.55 -17.73
N ALA A 204 6.32 2.65 -17.78
CA ALA A 204 6.09 3.77 -18.68
C ALA A 204 6.15 3.33 -20.15
N ASN A 205 7.18 2.56 -20.52
CA ASN A 205 7.31 2.01 -21.88
C ASN A 205 6.10 1.14 -22.29
N ILE A 206 5.60 0.31 -21.35
CA ILE A 206 4.40 -0.49 -21.60
C ILE A 206 3.18 0.41 -21.76
N ALA A 207 2.99 1.38 -20.85
CA ALA A 207 1.86 2.29 -20.88
C ALA A 207 1.81 3.10 -22.19
N GLU A 208 2.95 3.60 -22.67
CA GLU A 208 3.06 4.30 -23.95
C GLU A 208 2.72 3.38 -25.12
N HIS A 209 3.26 2.17 -25.16
CA HIS A 209 3.03 1.20 -26.22
C HIS A 209 1.57 0.72 -26.27
N GLU A 210 0.96 0.49 -25.10
CA GLU A 210 -0.43 0.02 -24.97
C GLU A 210 -1.44 1.20 -24.88
N HIS A 211 -0.97 2.44 -25.04
CA HIS A 211 -1.77 3.69 -24.99
C HIS A 211 -2.52 3.89 -23.66
N TRP A 212 -1.94 3.46 -22.55
CA TRP A 212 -2.51 3.67 -21.23
C TRP A 212 -2.27 5.11 -20.74
N PRO A 213 -3.26 5.76 -20.13
CA PRO A 213 -3.06 7.06 -19.50
C PRO A 213 -1.98 7.01 -18.41
N ILE A 214 -1.13 8.05 -18.40
CA ILE A 214 -0.12 8.27 -17.38
C ILE A 214 -0.47 9.55 -16.63
N LEU A 215 -0.69 9.43 -15.31
CA LEU A 215 -0.92 10.56 -14.42
C LEU A 215 0.34 10.85 -13.61
N THR A 216 0.68 12.13 -13.47
CA THR A 216 1.88 12.58 -12.75
C THR A 216 1.55 13.72 -11.77
N PRO A 217 0.71 13.46 -10.73
CA PRO A 217 0.40 14.48 -9.73
C PRO A 217 1.68 14.98 -9.04
N PRO A 218 1.73 16.25 -8.57
CA PRO A 218 2.89 16.79 -7.87
C PRO A 218 3.26 15.93 -6.65
N ARG A 219 4.56 15.59 -6.52
CA ARG A 219 5.06 14.78 -5.39
C ARG A 219 6.23 15.47 -4.68
N PRO A 220 6.38 15.27 -3.34
CA PRO A 220 7.38 15.97 -2.53
C PRO A 220 8.82 15.49 -2.80
N HIS A 221 9.01 14.31 -3.37
CA HIS A 221 10.34 13.74 -3.67
C HIS A 221 10.52 13.62 -5.20
N PRO A 222 11.22 14.56 -5.82
CA PRO A 222 11.37 14.61 -7.27
C PRO A 222 12.27 13.50 -7.82
N THR A 223 13.10 12.88 -6.98
CA THR A 223 14.06 11.85 -7.38
C THR A 223 13.92 10.58 -6.54
N ARG A 224 14.33 9.44 -7.12
CA ARG A 224 14.39 8.16 -6.41
C ARG A 224 15.29 8.21 -5.16
N PHE A 225 16.36 9.00 -5.21
CA PHE A 225 17.24 9.19 -4.05
C PHE A 225 16.50 9.93 -2.91
N ALA A 226 15.78 11.00 -3.23
CA ALA A 226 14.99 11.73 -2.24
C ALA A 226 13.92 10.81 -1.61
N PHE A 227 13.23 10.00 -2.40
CA PHE A 227 12.29 8.99 -1.91
C PHE A 227 12.95 7.97 -0.96
N LEU A 228 14.10 7.40 -1.33
CA LEU A 228 14.82 6.45 -0.48
C LEU A 228 15.33 7.09 0.82
N LYS A 229 15.79 8.35 0.76
CA LYS A 229 16.14 9.12 1.95
C LYS A 229 14.94 9.27 2.88
N ASP A 230 13.79 9.66 2.34
CA ASP A 230 12.57 9.81 3.13
C ASP A 230 12.10 8.48 3.74
N CYS A 231 12.14 7.38 3.00
CA CYS A 231 11.87 6.05 3.53
C CYS A 231 12.84 5.67 4.68
N THR A 232 14.12 6.01 4.55
CA THR A 232 15.11 5.76 5.60
C THR A 232 14.79 6.58 6.85
N LEU A 233 14.51 7.87 6.69
CA LEU A 233 14.11 8.73 7.82
C LEU A 233 12.82 8.25 8.47
N GLN A 234 11.86 7.76 7.68
CA GLN A 234 10.62 7.17 8.20
C GLN A 234 10.89 5.91 9.01
N ALA A 235 11.72 4.99 8.51
CA ALA A 235 12.09 3.79 9.25
C ALA A 235 12.82 4.10 10.57
N LEU A 236 13.51 5.23 10.67
CA LEU A 236 14.17 5.72 11.88
C LEU A 236 13.23 6.50 12.82
N GLY A 237 12.01 6.82 12.40
CA GLY A 237 11.08 7.68 13.16
C GLY A 237 11.51 9.14 13.21
N LEU A 238 12.26 9.61 12.20
CA LEU A 238 12.84 10.95 12.12
C LEU A 238 12.24 11.80 10.97
N PHE A 239 11.44 11.20 10.13
CA PHE A 239 10.84 11.90 8.99
C PHE A 239 9.81 12.92 9.47
N ARG A 240 9.89 14.13 8.90
CA ARG A 240 8.86 15.17 9.02
C ARG A 240 8.39 15.49 7.61
N ARG A 241 7.10 15.47 7.42
CA ARG A 241 6.50 15.88 6.14
C ARG A 241 6.78 17.36 5.91
N PRO A 242 7.22 17.75 4.69
CA PRO A 242 7.49 19.15 4.34
C PRO A 242 6.23 20.02 4.42
#